data_8cde1c104a398a4df98460445ab5914d
#
_entry.id   8cde1c104a398a4df98460445ab5914d
#
_cell.length_a   1.000
_cell.length_b   1.000
_cell.length_c   1.000
_cell.angle_alpha   90.00
_cell.angle_beta   90.00
_cell.angle_gamma   90.00
#
_symmetry.space_group_name_H-M   'P 1'
#
loop_
_entity.id
_entity.type
_entity.pdbx_description
1 polymer ?
#
loop_
_entity_poly.entity_id
_entity_poly.type
_entity_poly.pdbx_seq_one_letter_code
_entity_poly.pdbx_strand_id
1 'polypeptide(L)'
;MARKKKSLSAAVSAEIQANFDLNKFKSKKGLDKNIKFKEQEWIPLSPAFRDVTSVPGIPMGHIVLLRGHSDTGKTTAMIEAAVSAQNNGILPVFIITEMKWNWEHAIQMGLDIKVERDDNGEITNYDGNFIYVDRETIHSIEDVAGFILDLMDEQKKGNLPYDLLFLWDSIGSVPCEMSLKSNKNNNEWNAGAMSTQFGNNVNQKITLSRKESSPF
;
A
#
# COMPACT_ATOMS: atom_id res chain seq x y z
N MET A 1 15.45 -4.21 40.91
CA MET A 1 15.74 -5.66 41.04
C MET A 1 15.34 -6.39 39.78
N ALA A 2 16.29 -6.79 38.95
CA ALA A 2 16.02 -7.54 37.72
C ALA A 2 15.75 -9.03 38.03
N ARG A 3 14.56 -9.51 37.71
CA ARG A 3 14.25 -10.95 37.82
C ARG A 3 15.07 -11.73 36.80
N LYS A 4 16.10 -12.49 37.27
CA LYS A 4 16.77 -13.51 36.43
C LYS A 4 15.74 -14.54 35.97
N LYS A 5 15.44 -14.56 34.67
CA LYS A 5 14.70 -15.68 34.03
C LYS A 5 15.60 -16.93 34.16
N LYS A 6 15.18 -17.93 34.95
CA LYS A 6 15.81 -19.25 34.94
C LYS A 6 15.55 -19.87 33.54
N SER A 7 16.59 -20.16 32.78
CA SER A 7 16.48 -20.99 31.58
C SER A 7 16.14 -22.40 32.03
N LEU A 8 15.00 -22.92 31.58
CA LEU A 8 14.67 -24.34 31.69
C LEU A 8 15.71 -25.15 30.90
N SER A 9 16.17 -26.27 31.44
CA SER A 9 17.06 -27.15 30.70
C SER A 9 16.33 -27.73 29.48
N ALA A 10 17.05 -27.97 28.37
CA ALA A 10 16.47 -28.47 27.13
C ALA A 10 15.64 -29.77 27.32
N ALA A 11 16.05 -30.61 28.24
CA ALA A 11 15.31 -31.86 28.57
C ALA A 11 13.93 -31.59 29.21
N VAL A 12 13.85 -30.63 30.15
CA VAL A 12 12.59 -30.25 30.80
C VAL A 12 11.67 -29.57 29.80
N SER A 13 12.23 -28.76 28.88
CA SER A 13 11.45 -28.14 27.80
C SER A 13 10.85 -29.17 26.84
N ALA A 14 11.59 -30.23 26.48
CA ALA A 14 11.12 -31.29 25.60
C ALA A 14 10.02 -32.13 26.27
N GLU A 15 10.15 -32.45 27.55
CA GLU A 15 9.15 -33.20 28.32
C GLU A 15 7.85 -32.42 28.50
N ILE A 16 7.93 -31.12 28.74
CA ILE A 16 6.76 -30.22 28.79
C ILE A 16 6.06 -30.18 27.42
N GLN A 17 6.82 -30.10 26.32
CA GLN A 17 6.25 -30.08 24.95
C GLN A 17 5.59 -31.42 24.61
N ALA A 18 6.18 -32.56 24.96
CA ALA A 18 5.64 -33.87 24.69
C ALA A 18 4.28 -34.13 25.39
N ASN A 19 4.09 -33.52 26.57
CA ASN A 19 2.86 -33.65 27.35
C ASN A 19 1.85 -32.52 27.14
N PHE A 20 2.17 -31.53 26.28
CA PHE A 20 1.29 -30.39 26.04
C PHE A 20 0.27 -30.69 24.95
N ASP A 21 -1.00 -30.77 25.33
CA ASP A 21 -2.11 -30.88 24.37
C ASP A 21 -2.52 -29.50 23.83
N LEU A 22 -1.99 -29.15 22.64
CA LEU A 22 -2.26 -27.90 21.96
C LEU A 22 -3.75 -27.73 21.60
N ASN A 23 -4.43 -28.82 21.23
CA ASN A 23 -5.84 -28.76 20.83
C ASN A 23 -6.72 -28.44 22.05
N LYS A 24 -6.45 -29.10 23.17
CA LYS A 24 -7.12 -28.80 24.43
C LYS A 24 -6.86 -27.39 24.92
N PHE A 25 -5.64 -26.86 24.72
CA PHE A 25 -5.30 -25.47 25.04
C PHE A 25 -6.06 -24.50 24.13
N LYS A 26 -6.09 -24.74 22.81
CA LYS A 26 -6.82 -23.91 21.84
C LYS A 26 -8.30 -23.85 22.16
N SER A 27 -8.94 -25.00 22.40
CA SER A 27 -10.35 -25.09 22.76
C SER A 27 -10.65 -24.32 24.05
N LYS A 28 -9.84 -24.51 25.10
CA LYS A 28 -10.00 -23.79 26.37
C LYS A 28 -9.88 -22.27 26.24
N LYS A 29 -9.12 -21.78 25.23
CA LYS A 29 -8.92 -20.35 24.95
C LYS A 29 -9.84 -19.80 23.86
N GLY A 30 -10.71 -20.63 23.27
CA GLY A 30 -11.56 -20.26 22.15
C GLY A 30 -10.77 -19.94 20.88
N LEU A 31 -9.61 -20.59 20.69
CA LEU A 31 -8.70 -20.40 19.56
C LEU A 31 -8.85 -21.52 18.50
N ASP A 32 -9.81 -22.41 18.69
CA ASP A 32 -10.12 -23.56 17.82
C ASP A 32 -11.04 -23.19 16.64
N LYS A 33 -11.20 -21.90 16.37
CA LYS A 33 -12.01 -21.43 15.26
C LYS A 33 -11.37 -21.80 13.93
N ASN A 34 -12.18 -22.38 13.02
CA ASN A 34 -11.78 -22.56 11.62
C ASN A 34 -11.50 -21.19 10.97
N ILE A 35 -10.24 -20.88 10.78
CA ILE A 35 -9.83 -19.68 10.08
C ILE A 35 -9.90 -20.01 8.58
N LYS A 36 -10.90 -19.45 7.90
CA LYS A 36 -10.95 -19.49 6.44
C LYS A 36 -10.03 -18.38 5.92
N PHE A 37 -8.96 -18.77 5.23
CA PHE A 37 -8.14 -17.84 4.50
C PHE A 37 -8.74 -17.65 3.10
N LYS A 38 -8.97 -16.39 2.69
CA LYS A 38 -9.23 -16.05 1.29
C LYS A 38 -7.93 -16.27 0.52
N GLU A 39 -8.02 -16.83 -0.67
CA GLU A 39 -6.87 -16.92 -1.57
C GLU A 39 -6.31 -15.53 -1.85
N GLN A 40 -4.98 -15.41 -1.89
CA GLN A 40 -4.33 -14.12 -2.15
C GLN A 40 -4.51 -13.76 -3.63
N GLU A 41 -5.18 -12.66 -3.88
CA GLU A 41 -5.31 -12.04 -5.18
C GLU A 41 -4.12 -11.12 -5.46
N TRP A 42 -3.72 -11.00 -6.73
CA TRP A 42 -2.54 -10.28 -7.15
C TRP A 42 -2.84 -9.39 -8.35
N ILE A 43 -2.23 -8.21 -8.38
CA ILE A 43 -2.08 -7.42 -9.60
C ILE A 43 -0.80 -7.95 -10.25
N PRO A 44 -0.89 -8.70 -11.38
CA PRO A 44 0.26 -9.39 -11.94
C PRO A 44 1.27 -8.38 -12.50
N LEU A 45 2.56 -8.67 -12.35
CA LEU A 45 3.65 -7.91 -12.97
C LEU A 45 4.44 -8.78 -13.95
N SER A 46 5.40 -8.17 -14.63
CA SER A 46 6.19 -8.83 -15.68
C SER A 46 6.91 -10.09 -15.19
N PRO A 47 7.27 -11.00 -16.10
CA PRO A 47 8.12 -12.13 -15.76
C PRO A 47 9.43 -11.71 -15.08
N ALA A 48 10.05 -10.61 -15.51
CA ALA A 48 11.26 -10.08 -14.90
C ALA A 48 11.08 -9.73 -13.43
N PHE A 49 9.95 -9.10 -13.07
CA PHE A 49 9.61 -8.82 -11.67
C PHE A 49 9.46 -10.11 -10.87
N ARG A 50 8.74 -11.10 -11.41
CA ARG A 50 8.54 -12.41 -10.76
C ARG A 50 9.84 -13.16 -10.52
N ASP A 51 10.74 -13.13 -11.50
CA ASP A 51 12.04 -13.81 -11.41
C ASP A 51 12.91 -13.22 -10.29
N VAL A 52 12.83 -11.90 -10.08
CA VAL A 52 13.59 -11.22 -9.02
C VAL A 52 12.94 -11.36 -7.65
N THR A 53 11.63 -11.25 -7.57
CA THR A 53 10.90 -11.17 -6.29
C THR A 53 10.34 -12.51 -5.81
N SER A 54 10.25 -13.50 -6.70
CA SER A 54 9.58 -14.80 -6.48
C SER A 54 8.10 -14.70 -6.13
N VAL A 55 7.45 -13.56 -6.45
CA VAL A 55 6.02 -13.35 -6.29
C VAL A 55 5.38 -12.91 -7.60
N PRO A 56 4.08 -13.22 -7.86
CA PRO A 56 3.45 -12.95 -9.15
C PRO A 56 3.22 -11.46 -9.45
N GLY A 57 3.22 -10.61 -8.42
CA GLY A 57 2.94 -9.18 -8.57
C GLY A 57 2.70 -8.47 -7.26
N ILE A 58 1.86 -7.45 -7.28
CA ILE A 58 1.45 -6.71 -6.08
C ILE A 58 0.30 -7.44 -5.38
N PRO A 59 0.43 -7.82 -4.11
CA PRO A 59 -0.64 -8.51 -3.38
C PRO A 59 -1.79 -7.53 -3.06
N MET A 60 -3.00 -7.86 -3.47
CA MET A 60 -4.18 -7.06 -3.15
C MET A 60 -4.47 -7.07 -1.66
N GLY A 61 -4.91 -5.95 -1.13
CA GLY A 61 -5.19 -5.77 0.30
C GLY A 61 -3.94 -5.71 1.18
N HIS A 62 -2.81 -5.27 0.63
CA HIS A 62 -1.56 -5.05 1.35
C HIS A 62 -0.96 -3.69 1.01
N ILE A 63 -0.18 -3.14 1.96
CA ILE A 63 0.71 -2.01 1.69
C ILE A 63 2.06 -2.57 1.30
N VAL A 64 2.54 -2.19 0.11
CA VAL A 64 3.84 -2.62 -0.44
C VAL A 64 4.78 -1.42 -0.49
N LEU A 65 5.99 -1.58 0.01
CA LEU A 65 7.03 -0.56 -0.02
C LEU A 65 8.12 -0.96 -1.02
N LEU A 66 8.26 -0.19 -2.10
CA LEU A 66 9.39 -0.27 -3.01
C LEU A 66 10.54 0.62 -2.51
N ARG A 67 11.65 0.01 -2.13
CA ARG A 67 12.83 0.72 -1.61
C ARG A 67 14.06 0.47 -2.49
N GLY A 68 14.82 1.53 -2.75
CA GLY A 68 16.04 1.45 -3.54
C GLY A 68 16.64 2.84 -3.78
N HIS A 69 17.87 2.89 -4.27
CA HIS A 69 18.53 4.13 -4.69
C HIS A 69 17.77 4.81 -5.84
N SER A 70 18.12 6.08 -6.13
CA SER A 70 17.62 6.74 -7.34
C SER A 70 17.95 5.92 -8.58
N ASP A 71 17.10 6.02 -9.59
CA ASP A 71 17.29 5.40 -10.92
C ASP A 71 17.38 3.86 -10.92
N THR A 72 16.84 3.20 -9.86
CA THR A 72 16.76 1.72 -9.80
C THR A 72 15.43 1.15 -10.30
N GLY A 73 14.62 1.94 -11.01
CA GLY A 73 13.38 1.48 -11.63
C GLY A 73 12.14 1.45 -10.71
N LYS A 74 12.16 2.11 -9.54
CA LYS A 74 10.98 2.13 -8.64
C LYS A 74 9.74 2.71 -9.32
N THR A 75 9.87 3.89 -9.92
CA THR A 75 8.78 4.55 -10.66
C THR A 75 8.35 3.72 -11.88
N THR A 76 9.30 3.07 -12.57
CA THR A 76 9.00 2.15 -13.67
C THR A 76 8.16 0.96 -13.20
N ALA A 77 8.53 0.33 -12.08
CA ALA A 77 7.74 -0.75 -11.48
C ALA A 77 6.34 -0.30 -11.03
N MET A 78 6.22 0.94 -10.55
CA MET A 78 4.95 1.55 -10.20
C MET A 78 4.07 1.79 -11.43
N ILE A 79 4.63 2.28 -12.54
CA ILE A 79 3.91 2.45 -13.81
C ILE A 79 3.47 1.08 -14.35
N GLU A 80 4.34 0.06 -14.30
CA GLU A 80 4.00 -1.31 -14.70
C GLU A 80 2.80 -1.84 -13.89
N ALA A 81 2.78 -1.59 -12.59
CA ALA A 81 1.66 -1.97 -11.74
C ALA A 81 0.36 -1.23 -12.13
N ALA A 82 0.44 0.06 -12.47
CA ALA A 82 -0.70 0.84 -12.93
C ALA A 82 -1.26 0.32 -14.27
N VAL A 83 -0.39 0.02 -15.23
CA VAL A 83 -0.77 -0.58 -16.52
C VAL A 83 -1.47 -1.92 -16.30
N SER A 84 -0.88 -2.77 -15.45
CA SER A 84 -1.49 -4.06 -15.11
C SER A 84 -2.84 -3.87 -14.40
N ALA A 85 -2.96 -2.91 -13.51
CA ALA A 85 -4.22 -2.58 -12.83
C ALA A 85 -5.31 -2.20 -13.84
N GLN A 86 -5.04 -1.27 -14.76
CA GLN A 86 -5.99 -0.88 -15.82
C GLN A 86 -6.43 -2.09 -16.66
N ASN A 87 -5.50 -2.95 -17.05
CA ASN A 87 -5.79 -4.14 -17.84
C ASN A 87 -6.66 -5.17 -17.09
N ASN A 88 -6.70 -5.10 -15.77
CA ASN A 88 -7.51 -5.97 -14.92
C ASN A 88 -8.75 -5.26 -14.33
N GLY A 89 -9.11 -4.08 -14.83
CA GLY A 89 -10.29 -3.34 -14.38
C GLY A 89 -10.15 -2.70 -13.01
N ILE A 90 -8.91 -2.56 -12.50
CA ILE A 90 -8.57 -1.90 -11.25
C ILE A 90 -8.19 -0.46 -11.56
N LEU A 91 -8.72 0.50 -10.82
CA LEU A 91 -8.46 1.92 -11.01
C LEU A 91 -7.14 2.33 -10.33
N PRO A 92 -6.10 2.72 -11.08
CA PRO A 92 -4.89 3.26 -10.49
C PRO A 92 -5.13 4.69 -9.99
N VAL A 93 -4.64 4.95 -8.78
CA VAL A 93 -4.72 6.26 -8.10
C VAL A 93 -3.30 6.73 -7.83
N PHE A 94 -2.83 7.69 -8.61
CA PHE A 94 -1.51 8.28 -8.50
C PHE A 94 -1.49 9.40 -7.49
N ILE A 95 -0.61 9.29 -6.51
CA ILE A 95 -0.31 10.32 -5.51
C ILE A 95 1.14 10.72 -5.72
N ILE A 96 1.37 11.71 -6.57
CA ILE A 96 2.70 12.10 -7.04
C ILE A 96 3.17 13.34 -6.29
N THR A 97 3.94 13.12 -5.25
CA THR A 97 4.45 14.18 -4.39
C THR A 97 5.91 14.58 -4.71
N GLU A 98 6.56 13.87 -5.64
CA GLU A 98 7.80 14.28 -6.27
C GLU A 98 7.55 14.98 -7.61
N MET A 99 8.36 16.03 -7.95
CA MET A 99 8.20 16.82 -9.17
C MET A 99 8.79 16.14 -10.43
N LYS A 100 8.91 14.81 -10.45
CA LYS A 100 9.60 14.06 -11.53
C LYS A 100 8.69 13.12 -12.32
N TRP A 101 7.37 13.30 -12.22
CA TRP A 101 6.45 12.47 -12.97
C TRP A 101 6.55 12.72 -14.48
N ASN A 102 6.62 11.66 -15.27
CA ASN A 102 6.75 11.71 -16.72
C ASN A 102 5.63 10.91 -17.39
N TRP A 103 4.65 11.64 -17.88
CA TRP A 103 3.50 11.07 -18.59
C TRP A 103 3.88 10.35 -19.89
N GLU A 104 4.87 10.87 -20.64
CA GLU A 104 5.30 10.23 -21.89
C GLU A 104 5.89 8.85 -21.62
N HIS A 105 6.67 8.72 -20.55
CA HIS A 105 7.19 7.42 -20.13
C HIS A 105 6.06 6.46 -19.72
N ALA A 106 5.05 6.94 -19.00
CA ALA A 106 3.90 6.13 -18.62
C ALA A 106 3.11 5.64 -19.83
N ILE A 107 2.91 6.51 -20.83
CA ILE A 107 2.28 6.17 -22.12
C ILE A 107 3.11 5.13 -22.88
N GLN A 108 4.42 5.31 -22.97
CA GLN A 108 5.32 4.35 -23.63
C GLN A 108 5.30 2.96 -22.98
N MET A 109 5.06 2.91 -21.67
CA MET A 109 4.90 1.66 -20.94
C MET A 109 3.50 1.04 -21.09
N GLY A 110 2.57 1.73 -21.75
CA GLY A 110 1.24 1.20 -22.07
C GLY A 110 0.13 1.65 -21.12
N LEU A 111 0.36 2.69 -20.29
CA LEU A 111 -0.72 3.30 -19.51
C LEU A 111 -1.74 3.93 -20.48
N ASP A 112 -3.02 3.58 -20.34
CA ASP A 112 -4.10 4.12 -21.15
C ASP A 112 -4.42 5.54 -20.71
N ILE A 113 -3.96 6.51 -21.53
CA ILE A 113 -4.09 7.94 -21.29
C ILE A 113 -4.61 8.63 -22.55
N LYS A 114 -5.60 9.50 -22.36
CA LYS A 114 -6.05 10.45 -23.37
C LYS A 114 -5.29 11.75 -23.18
N VAL A 115 -4.66 12.23 -24.24
CA VAL A 115 -3.93 13.49 -24.25
C VAL A 115 -4.78 14.55 -24.95
N GLU A 116 -5.18 15.55 -24.22
CA GLU A 116 -5.87 16.73 -24.77
C GLU A 116 -4.86 17.78 -25.21
N ARG A 117 -5.10 18.40 -26.35
CA ARG A 117 -4.22 19.43 -26.93
C ARG A 117 -5.03 20.66 -27.32
N ASP A 118 -4.39 21.83 -27.23
CA ASP A 118 -4.95 23.08 -27.73
C ASP A 118 -4.81 23.20 -29.25
N ASP A 119 -5.29 24.33 -29.80
CA ASP A 119 -5.24 24.64 -31.25
C ASP A 119 -3.79 24.76 -31.76
N ASN A 120 -2.80 24.99 -30.88
CA ASN A 120 -1.39 25.06 -31.21
C ASN A 120 -0.69 23.70 -31.14
N GLY A 121 -1.40 22.65 -30.67
CA GLY A 121 -0.88 21.31 -30.49
C GLY A 121 -0.18 21.10 -29.14
N GLU A 122 -0.21 22.08 -28.22
CA GLU A 122 0.32 21.95 -26.88
C GLU A 122 -0.59 21.10 -26.00
N ILE A 123 0.02 20.29 -25.13
CA ILE A 123 -0.74 19.43 -24.22
C ILE A 123 -1.36 20.29 -23.13
N THR A 124 -2.68 20.22 -23.01
CA THR A 124 -3.46 20.95 -22.00
C THR A 124 -3.91 20.06 -20.86
N ASN A 125 -4.09 18.76 -21.11
CA ASN A 125 -4.57 17.84 -20.09
C ASN A 125 -4.18 16.40 -20.41
N TYR A 126 -4.07 15.57 -19.33
CA TYR A 126 -3.99 14.12 -19.39
C TYR A 126 -5.21 13.55 -18.68
N ASP A 127 -6.02 12.81 -19.40
CA ASP A 127 -7.24 12.17 -18.90
C ASP A 127 -7.20 10.66 -19.15
N GLY A 128 -8.03 9.90 -18.48
CA GLY A 128 -8.10 8.46 -18.66
C GLY A 128 -8.73 7.73 -17.48
N ASN A 129 -8.61 6.42 -17.49
CA ASN A 129 -9.10 5.58 -16.42
C ASN A 129 -8.08 5.52 -15.27
N PHE A 130 -7.86 6.64 -14.61
CA PHE A 130 -7.02 6.81 -13.43
C PHE A 130 -7.45 8.04 -12.62
N ILE A 131 -6.97 8.14 -11.38
CA ILE A 131 -7.03 9.36 -10.55
C ILE A 131 -5.60 9.85 -10.34
N TYR A 132 -5.40 11.15 -10.38
CA TYR A 132 -4.10 11.78 -10.15
C TYR A 132 -4.22 12.95 -9.19
N VAL A 133 -3.35 12.97 -8.18
CA VAL A 133 -3.16 14.12 -7.29
C VAL A 133 -1.67 14.36 -7.07
N ASP A 134 -1.31 15.61 -6.83
CA ASP A 134 0.07 16.03 -6.65
C ASP A 134 0.25 16.98 -5.45
N ARG A 135 1.39 17.69 -5.42
CA ARG A 135 1.76 18.63 -4.37
C ARG A 135 0.89 19.90 -4.31
N GLU A 136 0.07 20.18 -5.31
CA GLU A 136 -0.90 21.27 -5.24
C GLU A 136 -2.09 20.90 -4.34
N THR A 137 -2.40 19.63 -4.26
CA THR A 137 -3.50 19.10 -3.43
C THR A 137 -2.99 18.46 -2.13
N ILE A 138 -1.85 17.78 -2.18
CA ILE A 138 -1.30 16.98 -1.07
C ILE A 138 -0.10 17.71 -0.46
N HIS A 139 -0.19 18.11 0.80
CA HIS A 139 0.85 18.88 1.47
C HIS A 139 1.53 18.09 2.61
N SER A 140 0.85 17.10 3.19
CA SER A 140 1.29 16.33 4.35
C SER A 140 1.06 14.83 4.20
N ILE A 141 1.69 14.05 5.09
CA ILE A 141 1.46 12.61 5.24
C ILE A 141 -0.01 12.35 5.59
N GLU A 142 -0.58 13.20 6.43
CA GLU A 142 -1.98 13.13 6.86
C GLU A 142 -2.94 13.37 5.69
N ASP A 143 -2.62 14.29 4.78
CA ASP A 143 -3.42 14.53 3.57
C ASP A 143 -3.43 13.28 2.66
N VAL A 144 -2.27 12.64 2.47
CA VAL A 144 -2.20 11.38 1.71
C VAL A 144 -3.11 10.33 2.31
N ALA A 145 -3.01 10.12 3.64
CA ALA A 145 -3.82 9.12 4.31
C ALA A 145 -5.32 9.46 4.25
N GLY A 146 -5.67 10.72 4.46
CA GLY A 146 -7.05 11.23 4.34
C GLY A 146 -7.62 10.95 2.96
N PHE A 147 -6.91 11.34 1.91
CA PHE A 147 -7.30 11.12 0.53
C PHE A 147 -7.53 9.61 0.20
N ILE A 148 -6.64 8.74 0.64
CA ILE A 148 -6.81 7.29 0.48
C ILE A 148 -8.07 6.80 1.20
N LEU A 149 -8.25 7.22 2.47
CA LEU A 149 -9.40 6.80 3.28
C LEU A 149 -10.73 7.30 2.70
N ASP A 150 -10.76 8.50 2.15
CA ASP A 150 -11.95 9.08 1.51
C ASP A 150 -12.35 8.29 0.26
N LEU A 151 -11.41 7.95 -0.62
CA LEU A 151 -11.68 7.12 -1.80
C LEU A 151 -12.14 5.69 -1.42
N MET A 152 -11.55 5.12 -0.38
CA MET A 152 -12.00 3.83 0.16
C MET A 152 -13.43 3.91 0.72
N ASP A 153 -13.82 5.05 1.30
CA ASP A 153 -15.20 5.26 1.77
C ASP A 153 -16.18 5.45 0.61
N GLU A 154 -15.81 6.16 -0.45
CA GLU A 154 -16.62 6.29 -1.67
C GLU A 154 -16.82 4.93 -2.36
N GLN A 155 -15.80 4.08 -2.40
CA GLN A 155 -15.92 2.73 -2.90
C GLN A 155 -16.89 1.90 -2.02
N LYS A 156 -16.76 1.97 -0.70
CA LYS A 156 -17.66 1.26 0.23
C LYS A 156 -19.11 1.70 0.10
N LYS A 157 -19.37 2.97 -0.20
CA LYS A 157 -20.72 3.51 -0.47
C LYS A 157 -21.27 3.09 -1.84
N GLY A 158 -20.46 2.52 -2.72
CA GLY A 158 -20.80 2.17 -4.10
C GLY A 158 -20.73 3.33 -5.09
N ASN A 159 -20.22 4.49 -4.69
CA ASN A 159 -20.04 5.65 -5.56
C ASN A 159 -18.83 5.49 -6.50
N LEU A 160 -17.86 4.65 -6.13
CA LEU A 160 -16.66 4.34 -6.90
C LEU A 160 -16.60 2.81 -7.12
N PRO A 161 -17.18 2.30 -8.22
CA PRO A 161 -17.38 0.85 -8.43
C PRO A 161 -16.14 0.16 -9.03
N TYR A 162 -14.96 0.43 -8.49
CA TYR A 162 -13.67 -0.13 -8.93
C TYR A 162 -12.90 -0.68 -7.74
N ASP A 163 -12.11 -1.72 -7.96
CA ASP A 163 -10.95 -1.98 -7.09
C ASP A 163 -9.92 -0.87 -7.28
N LEU A 164 -9.18 -0.53 -6.24
CA LEU A 164 -8.28 0.61 -6.25
C LEU A 164 -6.83 0.16 -6.05
N LEU A 165 -5.91 0.70 -6.86
CA LEU A 165 -4.48 0.61 -6.64
C LEU A 165 -3.92 1.99 -6.32
N PHE A 166 -3.57 2.25 -5.06
CA PHE A 166 -2.91 3.49 -4.67
C PHE A 166 -1.40 3.41 -4.91
N LEU A 167 -0.87 4.41 -5.60
CA LEU A 167 0.52 4.51 -6.04
C LEU A 167 1.09 5.84 -5.54
N TRP A 168 1.91 5.81 -4.49
CA TRP A 168 2.49 7.01 -3.90
C TRP A 168 4.00 7.13 -4.19
N ASP A 169 4.39 8.17 -4.93
CA ASP A 169 5.78 8.52 -5.24
C ASP A 169 6.07 9.97 -4.79
N SER A 170 6.75 10.20 -3.67
CA SER A 170 7.32 9.23 -2.74
C SER A 170 7.03 9.61 -1.28
N ILE A 171 7.14 8.63 -0.39
CA ILE A 171 6.91 8.80 1.05
C ILE A 171 7.78 9.90 1.65
N GLY A 172 9.02 10.08 1.17
CA GLY A 172 9.97 11.06 1.70
C GLY A 172 9.76 12.49 1.24
N SER A 173 8.86 12.74 0.29
CA SER A 173 8.69 14.04 -0.36
C SER A 173 7.74 14.98 0.37
N VAL A 174 6.92 14.49 1.29
CA VAL A 174 6.00 15.30 2.11
C VAL A 174 6.29 15.15 3.60
N PRO A 175 6.26 16.26 4.37
CA PRO A 175 6.38 16.22 5.82
C PRO A 175 5.03 15.86 6.46
N CYS A 176 5.03 15.56 7.77
CA CYS A 176 3.79 15.52 8.54
C CYS A 176 3.29 16.94 8.88
N GLU A 177 2.01 17.08 9.24
CA GLU A 177 1.42 18.36 9.64
C GLU A 177 2.17 19.04 10.79
N MET A 178 2.68 18.28 11.76
CA MET A 178 3.43 18.84 12.88
C MET A 178 4.73 19.50 12.40
N SER A 179 5.41 18.89 11.43
CA SER A 179 6.59 19.47 10.79
C SER A 179 6.25 20.76 10.05
N LEU A 180 5.12 20.81 9.33
CA LEU A 180 4.63 22.01 8.65
C LEU A 180 4.33 23.15 9.64
N LYS A 181 3.55 22.86 10.69
CA LYS A 181 3.17 23.84 11.73
C LYS A 181 4.36 24.41 12.49
N SER A 182 5.40 23.62 12.68
CA SER A 182 6.60 24.04 13.43
C SER A 182 7.68 24.67 12.54
N ASN A 183 7.52 24.67 11.22
CA ASN A 183 8.54 25.06 10.24
C ASN A 183 9.87 24.28 10.39
N LYS A 184 9.81 23.04 10.94
CA LYS A 184 10.96 22.16 11.15
C LYS A 184 10.65 20.78 10.58
N ASN A 185 11.44 20.35 9.61
CA ASN A 185 11.35 18.98 9.14
C ASN A 185 12.01 18.04 10.17
N ASN A 186 11.19 17.27 10.89
CA ASN A 186 11.62 16.32 11.91
C ASN A 186 11.28 14.90 11.49
N ASN A 187 12.32 14.09 11.28
CA ASN A 187 12.16 12.70 10.82
C ASN A 187 11.42 11.81 11.82
N GLU A 188 11.54 12.06 13.14
CA GLU A 188 10.82 11.31 14.15
C GLU A 188 9.32 11.60 14.10
N TRP A 189 8.94 12.86 13.87
CA TRP A 189 7.53 13.23 13.71
C TRP A 189 6.95 12.65 12.42
N ASN A 190 7.70 12.70 11.32
CA ASN A 190 7.29 12.10 10.05
C ASN A 190 7.13 10.58 10.19
N ALA A 191 8.06 9.89 10.87
CA ALA A 191 7.95 8.46 11.14
C ALA A 191 6.76 8.13 12.06
N GLY A 192 6.48 8.96 13.05
CA GLY A 192 5.31 8.85 13.92
C GLY A 192 4.00 9.00 13.15
N ALA A 193 3.91 9.99 12.27
CA ALA A 193 2.75 10.19 11.40
C ALA A 193 2.55 9.00 10.45
N MET A 194 3.60 8.53 9.79
CA MET A 194 3.55 7.33 8.94
C MET A 194 3.04 6.10 9.69
N SER A 195 3.57 5.86 10.89
CA SER A 195 3.13 4.73 11.73
C SER A 195 1.65 4.84 12.11
N THR A 196 1.20 6.04 12.48
CA THR A 196 -0.19 6.27 12.89
C THR A 196 -1.14 6.17 11.69
N GLN A 197 -0.84 6.87 10.61
CA GLN A 197 -1.76 6.97 9.47
C GLN A 197 -1.78 5.67 8.66
N PHE A 198 -0.62 5.11 8.31
CA PHE A 198 -0.56 3.92 7.46
C PHE A 198 -0.49 2.63 8.26
N GLY A 199 0.29 2.56 9.33
CA GLY A 199 0.39 1.36 10.17
C GLY A 199 -0.92 1.03 10.90
N ASN A 200 -1.66 2.04 11.35
CA ASN A 200 -2.92 1.85 12.06
C ASN A 200 -4.14 2.15 11.18
N ASN A 201 -4.36 3.40 10.75
CA ASN A 201 -5.62 3.83 10.16
C ASN A 201 -5.90 3.15 8.80
N VAL A 202 -5.01 3.33 7.82
CA VAL A 202 -5.19 2.77 6.47
C VAL A 202 -5.15 1.24 6.53
N ASN A 203 -4.16 0.66 7.20
CA ASN A 203 -4.01 -0.78 7.29
C ASN A 203 -5.17 -1.46 8.03
N GLN A 204 -5.73 -0.82 9.08
CA GLN A 204 -6.91 -1.33 9.76
C GLN A 204 -8.12 -1.34 8.82
N LYS A 205 -8.33 -0.30 8.03
CA LYS A 205 -9.43 -0.21 7.07
C LYS A 205 -9.31 -1.28 5.98
N ILE A 206 -8.11 -1.47 5.41
CA ILE A 206 -7.83 -2.55 4.46
C ILE A 206 -8.15 -3.93 5.10
N THR A 207 -7.72 -4.16 6.35
CA THR A 207 -7.95 -5.43 7.05
C THR A 207 -9.43 -5.69 7.29
N LEU A 208 -10.21 -4.67 7.63
CA LEU A 208 -11.66 -4.79 7.85
C LEU A 208 -12.38 -5.08 6.53
N SER A 209 -12.03 -4.39 5.45
CA SER A 209 -12.65 -4.59 4.15
C SER A 209 -12.40 -6.02 3.60
N ARG A 210 -11.22 -6.57 3.80
CA ARG A 210 -10.94 -7.99 3.46
C ARG A 210 -11.81 -9.00 4.21
N LYS A 211 -12.21 -8.70 5.44
CA LYS A 211 -13.11 -9.56 6.22
C LYS A 211 -14.56 -9.50 5.74
N GLU A 212 -14.99 -8.37 5.26
CA GLU A 212 -16.36 -8.11 4.83
C GLU A 212 -16.60 -8.50 3.35
N SER A 213 -15.64 -9.17 2.70
CA SER A 213 -15.67 -9.47 1.26
C SER A 213 -15.82 -8.20 0.39
N SER A 214 -15.36 -7.08 0.89
CA SER A 214 -15.26 -5.83 0.16
C SER A 214 -14.10 -5.91 -0.84
N PRO A 215 -14.18 -5.26 -2.00
CA PRO A 215 -13.24 -5.36 -3.12
C PRO A 215 -11.93 -4.59 -2.91
N PHE A 216 -11.37 -4.53 -1.71
CA PHE A 216 -10.04 -3.95 -1.49
C PHE A 216 -8.95 -4.99 -1.42
#